data_8706af817ad8b21cf96858a1fd7e9f22
#
_entry.id   8706af817ad8b21cf96858a1fd7e9f22
#
_cell.length_a   1.000
_cell.length_b   1.000
_cell.length_c   1.000
_cell.angle_alpha   90.00
_cell.angle_beta   90.00
_cell.angle_gamma   90.00
#
_symmetry.space_group_name_H-M   'P 1'
#
loop_
_entity.id
_entity.type
_entity.pdbx_description
1 polymer ?
#
loop_
_entity_poly.entity_id
_entity_poly.type
_entity_poly.pdbx_seq_one_letter_code
_entity_poly.pdbx_strand_id
1 'polypeptide(L)'
;MIFCNTKHMCQRLSDDFQRAKLDADCIHGDIRQSQREKTMQKFRDGKLSILIATDVASRGIDVDDVDCVINYDIPEENEYYVHRIGRTGRAKRKGVAWSIVSNFPEKAKLDEICKFCNFTIQPMVLGEDGTMTEEVVKAPATPKRRFR
;
A
#
# COMPACT_ATOMS: atom_id res chain seq x y z
N MET A 1 -5.81 3.75 4.18
CA MET A 1 -5.14 2.69 4.95
C MET A 1 -3.76 2.42 4.38
N ILE A 2 -2.73 2.28 5.21
CA ILE A 2 -1.33 2.06 4.79
C ILE A 2 -0.85 0.71 5.34
N PHE A 3 -0.22 -0.09 4.50
CA PHE A 3 0.32 -1.40 4.87
C PHE A 3 1.85 -1.41 4.90
N CYS A 4 2.41 -1.94 5.97
CA CYS A 4 3.83 -2.22 6.16
C CYS A 4 4.05 -3.73 6.38
N ASN A 5 5.22 -4.23 5.97
CA ASN A 5 5.54 -5.65 6.14
C ASN A 5 5.90 -6.01 7.59
N THR A 6 6.43 -5.06 8.37
CA THR A 6 6.89 -5.31 9.73
C THR A 6 6.24 -4.37 10.75
N LYS A 7 6.05 -4.87 11.98
CA LYS A 7 5.55 -4.08 13.11
C LYS A 7 6.46 -2.88 13.42
N HIS A 8 7.77 -3.04 13.23
CA HIS A 8 8.75 -1.99 13.48
C HIS A 8 8.57 -0.81 12.49
N MET A 9 8.43 -1.11 11.19
CA MET A 9 8.16 -0.08 10.19
C MET A 9 6.79 0.58 10.40
N CYS A 10 5.79 -0.21 10.75
CA CYS A 10 4.44 0.25 11.06
C CYS A 10 4.45 1.29 12.20
N GLN A 11 5.14 1.01 13.30
CA GLN A 11 5.29 1.93 14.42
C GLN A 11 6.08 3.18 14.03
N ARG A 12 7.21 3.01 13.35
CA ARG A 12 8.06 4.12 12.91
C ARG A 12 7.30 5.09 12.00
N LEU A 13 6.58 4.57 11.02
CA LEU A 13 5.81 5.41 10.10
C LEU A 13 4.69 6.17 10.83
N SER A 14 4.03 5.52 11.79
CA SER A 14 3.02 6.16 12.64
C SER A 14 3.62 7.32 13.44
N ASP A 15 4.76 7.10 14.07
CA ASP A 15 5.47 8.12 14.86
C ASP A 15 5.92 9.30 13.99
N ASP A 16 6.43 9.02 12.78
CA ASP A 16 6.83 10.05 11.81
C ASP A 16 5.64 10.91 11.37
N PHE A 17 4.51 10.27 11.09
CA PHE A 17 3.28 10.96 10.68
C PHE A 17 2.72 11.83 11.81
N GLN A 18 2.71 11.33 13.04
CA GLN A 18 2.26 12.09 14.20
C GLN A 18 3.18 13.30 14.47
N ARG A 19 4.49 13.13 14.31
CA ARG A 19 5.46 14.26 14.39
C ARG A 19 5.19 15.31 13.30
N ALA A 20 4.80 14.88 12.12
CA ALA A 20 4.36 15.75 11.03
C ALA A 20 2.95 16.31 11.22
N LYS A 21 2.30 16.05 12.36
CA LYS A 21 0.93 16.48 12.71
C LYS A 21 -0.13 15.91 11.76
N LEU A 22 0.12 14.77 11.16
CA LEU A 22 -0.88 14.01 10.42
C LEU A 22 -1.71 13.17 11.39
N ASP A 23 -3.00 13.07 11.11
CA ASP A 23 -3.95 12.28 11.90
C ASP A 23 -3.80 10.79 11.55
N ALA A 24 -2.83 10.15 12.17
CA ALA A 24 -2.43 8.77 11.94
C ALA A 24 -2.25 7.98 13.22
N ASP A 25 -2.58 6.70 13.17
CA ASP A 25 -2.30 5.74 14.23
C ASP A 25 -2.06 4.36 13.60
N CYS A 26 -1.51 3.42 14.37
CA CYS A 26 -1.15 2.11 13.85
C CYS A 26 -1.70 0.96 14.67
N ILE A 27 -1.80 -0.20 14.02
CA ILE A 27 -2.09 -1.49 14.64
C ILE A 27 -1.06 -2.53 14.21
N HIS A 28 -0.47 -3.22 15.17
CA HIS A 28 0.46 -4.33 14.97
C HIS A 28 0.48 -5.26 16.18
N GLY A 29 1.25 -6.35 16.09
CA GLY A 29 1.22 -7.43 17.09
C GLY A 29 1.60 -7.05 18.50
N ASP A 30 2.40 -5.99 18.72
CA ASP A 30 2.83 -5.56 20.04
C ASP A 30 1.83 -4.60 20.72
N ILE A 31 0.80 -4.16 20.01
CA ILE A 31 -0.24 -3.31 20.55
C ILE A 31 -1.32 -4.17 21.24
N ARG A 32 -1.70 -3.81 22.46
CA ARG A 32 -2.74 -4.51 23.20
C ARG A 32 -4.06 -4.54 22.44
N GLN A 33 -4.79 -5.64 22.53
CA GLN A 33 -6.07 -5.84 21.83
C GLN A 33 -7.06 -4.70 22.10
N SER A 34 -7.20 -4.26 23.33
CA SER A 34 -8.09 -3.15 23.69
C SER A 34 -7.73 -1.83 23.02
N GLN A 35 -6.43 -1.55 22.86
CA GLN A 35 -5.97 -0.36 22.14
C GLN A 35 -6.18 -0.49 20.62
N ARG A 36 -5.96 -1.69 20.06
CA ARG A 36 -6.23 -1.97 18.64
C ARG A 36 -7.70 -1.73 18.32
N GLU A 37 -8.61 -2.22 19.17
CA GLU A 37 -10.05 -2.02 19.00
C GLU A 37 -10.45 -0.54 19.05
N LYS A 38 -9.85 0.25 19.95
CA LYS A 38 -10.08 1.70 20.03
C LYS A 38 -9.60 2.41 18.76
N THR A 39 -8.40 2.10 18.28
CA THR A 39 -7.84 2.67 17.05
C THR A 39 -8.72 2.32 15.85
N MET A 40 -9.13 1.06 15.75
CA MET A 40 -10.02 0.58 14.72
C MET A 40 -11.38 1.28 14.73
N GLN A 41 -11.95 1.47 15.92
CA GLN A 41 -13.23 2.16 16.07
C GLN A 41 -13.14 3.62 15.65
N LYS A 42 -12.06 4.32 16.03
CA LYS A 42 -11.81 5.70 15.57
C LYS A 42 -11.72 5.79 14.04
N PHE A 43 -11.05 4.82 13.42
CA PHE A 43 -10.92 4.80 11.96
C PHE A 43 -12.26 4.55 11.28
N ARG A 44 -13.06 3.59 11.75
CA ARG A 44 -14.42 3.33 11.24
C ARG A 44 -15.36 4.53 11.42
N ASP A 45 -15.24 5.24 12.53
CA ASP A 45 -16.07 6.42 12.83
C ASP A 45 -15.61 7.70 12.08
N GLY A 46 -14.56 7.61 11.26
CA GLY A 46 -13.99 8.77 10.57
C GLY A 46 -13.26 9.76 11.49
N LYS A 47 -12.94 9.35 12.72
CA LYS A 47 -12.18 10.15 13.69
C LYS A 47 -10.66 9.96 13.60
N LEU A 48 -10.22 9.07 12.74
CA LEU A 48 -8.83 8.81 12.41
C LEU A 48 -8.73 8.73 10.90
N SER A 49 -7.91 9.58 10.30
CA SER A 49 -7.81 9.70 8.84
C SER A 49 -6.90 8.63 8.22
N ILE A 50 -5.83 8.25 8.93
CA ILE A 50 -4.80 7.33 8.43
C ILE A 50 -4.61 6.19 9.42
N LEU A 51 -4.92 4.97 8.99
CA LEU A 51 -4.62 3.74 9.71
C LEU A 51 -3.44 3.03 9.06
N ILE A 52 -2.39 2.77 9.85
CA ILE A 52 -1.21 2.02 9.42
C ILE A 52 -1.26 0.64 10.04
N ALA A 53 -1.05 -0.42 9.26
CA ALA A 53 -1.20 -1.78 9.74
C ALA A 53 -0.19 -2.75 9.12
N THR A 54 0.11 -3.83 9.85
CA THR A 54 0.72 -5.02 9.28
C THR A 54 -0.35 -5.98 8.77
N ASP A 55 0.01 -6.90 7.87
CA ASP A 55 -0.94 -7.89 7.34
C ASP A 55 -1.56 -8.74 8.44
N VAL A 56 -0.75 -9.20 9.40
CA VAL A 56 -1.23 -10.03 10.51
C VAL A 56 -2.23 -9.28 11.37
N ALA A 57 -1.93 -8.02 11.71
CA ALA A 57 -2.82 -7.20 12.54
C ALA A 57 -4.12 -6.83 11.82
N SER A 58 -4.10 -6.77 10.50
CA SER A 58 -5.27 -6.45 9.67
C SER A 58 -6.18 -7.63 9.40
N ARG A 59 -5.76 -8.85 9.72
CA ARG A 59 -6.61 -10.04 9.57
C ARG A 59 -7.75 -10.01 10.58
N GLY A 60 -8.95 -10.38 10.11
CA GLY A 60 -10.15 -10.45 10.94
C GLY A 60 -10.69 -9.11 11.41
N ILE A 61 -10.15 -7.99 10.92
CA ILE A 61 -10.73 -6.68 11.17
C ILE A 61 -11.72 -6.32 10.07
N ASP A 62 -12.87 -5.84 10.52
CA ASP A 62 -13.92 -5.36 9.65
C ASP A 62 -13.65 -3.89 9.27
N VAL A 63 -12.71 -3.69 8.36
CA VAL A 63 -12.40 -2.40 7.74
C VAL A 63 -12.37 -2.59 6.24
N ASP A 64 -13.47 -2.29 5.64
CA ASP A 64 -13.67 -2.33 4.20
C ASP A 64 -14.12 -0.95 3.71
N ASP A 65 -14.08 -0.76 2.40
CA ASP A 65 -14.55 0.45 1.73
C ASP A 65 -13.76 1.71 2.10
N VAL A 66 -12.44 1.55 2.34
CA VAL A 66 -11.55 2.69 2.51
C VAL A 66 -11.32 3.40 1.17
N ASP A 67 -11.16 4.70 1.19
CA ASP A 67 -10.99 5.50 -0.03
C ASP A 67 -9.69 5.17 -0.77
N CYS A 68 -8.62 4.87 -0.01
CA CYS A 68 -7.30 4.61 -0.55
C CYS A 68 -6.54 3.56 0.26
N VAL A 69 -5.86 2.67 -0.45
CA VAL A 69 -4.87 1.75 0.11
C VAL A 69 -3.49 2.15 -0.38
N ILE A 70 -2.51 2.20 0.52
CA ILE A 70 -1.11 2.42 0.18
C ILE A 70 -0.30 1.23 0.67
N ASN A 71 0.35 0.52 -0.25
CA ASN A 71 1.38 -0.46 0.09
C ASN A 71 2.69 0.32 0.27
N TYR A 72 3.03 0.62 1.51
CA TYR A 72 4.30 1.27 1.84
C TYR A 72 5.48 0.33 1.55
N ASP A 73 5.31 -0.94 1.90
CA ASP A 73 6.18 -2.04 1.52
C ASP A 73 5.44 -2.98 0.55
N ILE A 74 6.14 -3.50 -0.44
CA ILE A 74 5.60 -4.57 -1.30
C ILE A 74 5.56 -5.87 -0.47
N PRO A 75 4.42 -6.57 -0.39
CA PRO A 75 4.31 -7.78 0.42
C PRO A 75 5.13 -8.94 -0.16
N GLU A 76 5.62 -9.80 0.71
CA GLU A 76 6.37 -11.01 0.31
C GLU A 76 5.44 -12.06 -0.33
N GLU A 77 4.23 -12.21 0.18
CA GLU A 77 3.22 -13.13 -0.32
C GLU A 77 2.29 -12.43 -1.33
N ASN A 78 2.07 -13.05 -2.48
CA ASN A 78 1.25 -12.49 -3.55
C ASN A 78 -0.22 -12.28 -3.10
N GLU A 79 -0.75 -13.21 -2.31
CA GLU A 79 -2.11 -13.15 -1.79
C GLU A 79 -2.33 -11.96 -0.85
N TYR A 80 -1.31 -11.55 -0.10
CA TYR A 80 -1.41 -10.37 0.76
C TYR A 80 -1.65 -9.09 -0.03
N TYR A 81 -1.06 -8.98 -1.22
CA TYR A 81 -1.33 -7.86 -2.10
C TYR A 81 -2.82 -7.74 -2.44
N VAL A 82 -3.43 -8.85 -2.83
CA VAL A 82 -4.87 -8.91 -3.14
C VAL A 82 -5.73 -8.56 -1.92
N HIS A 83 -5.38 -9.11 -0.76
CA HIS A 83 -6.09 -8.83 0.49
C HIS A 83 -5.98 -7.35 0.90
N ARG A 84 -4.81 -6.72 0.70
CA ARG A 84 -4.58 -5.30 1.00
C ARG A 84 -5.41 -4.40 0.09
N ILE A 85 -5.29 -4.55 -1.22
CA ILE A 85 -6.05 -3.71 -2.17
C ILE A 85 -7.55 -3.99 -2.12
N GLY A 86 -7.95 -5.18 -1.71
CA GLY A 86 -9.35 -5.56 -1.51
C GLY A 86 -10.06 -4.82 -0.35
N ARG A 87 -9.35 -3.95 0.39
CA ARG A 87 -9.94 -3.05 1.39
C ARG A 87 -10.58 -1.80 0.77
N THR A 88 -10.30 -1.52 -0.48
CA THR A 88 -10.87 -0.40 -1.22
C THR A 88 -11.64 -0.88 -2.46
N GLY A 89 -12.45 -0.01 -3.05
CA GLY A 89 -13.15 -0.30 -4.30
C GLY A 89 -14.30 -1.30 -4.18
N ARG A 90 -14.95 -1.40 -3.03
CA ARG A 90 -16.09 -2.31 -2.79
C ARG A 90 -17.44 -1.62 -3.02
N ALA A 91 -18.50 -2.41 -3.11
CA ALA A 91 -19.90 -1.96 -3.17
C ALA A 91 -20.19 -0.92 -4.27
N LYS A 92 -19.62 -1.09 -5.48
CA LYS A 92 -19.75 -0.18 -6.64
C LYS A 92 -19.05 1.17 -6.50
N ARG A 93 -18.23 1.36 -5.44
CA ARG A 93 -17.38 2.54 -5.29
C ARG A 93 -16.02 2.31 -5.93
N LYS A 94 -15.50 3.33 -6.60
CA LYS A 94 -14.14 3.31 -7.11
C LYS A 94 -13.17 3.50 -5.95
N GLY A 95 -12.16 2.65 -5.85
CA GLY A 95 -11.07 2.77 -4.90
C GLY A 95 -9.76 3.05 -5.61
N VAL A 96 -8.79 3.54 -4.84
CA VAL A 96 -7.43 3.79 -5.31
C VAL A 96 -6.46 2.96 -4.48
N ALA A 97 -5.53 2.29 -5.15
CA ALA A 97 -4.43 1.59 -4.50
C ALA A 97 -3.09 2.07 -5.06
N TRP A 98 -2.20 2.50 -4.17
CA TRP A 98 -0.85 2.90 -4.49
C TRP A 98 0.16 1.89 -3.95
N SER A 99 1.23 1.67 -4.69
CA SER A 99 2.36 0.84 -4.24
C SER A 99 3.65 1.63 -4.41
N ILE A 100 4.38 1.81 -3.30
CA ILE A 100 5.66 2.50 -3.30
C ILE A 100 6.75 1.50 -3.68
N VAL A 101 7.56 1.84 -4.68
CA VAL A 101 8.66 1.03 -5.17
C VAL A 101 9.92 1.87 -5.10
N SER A 102 10.86 1.48 -4.24
CA SER A 102 12.09 2.24 -3.96
C SER A 102 13.34 1.63 -4.60
N ASN A 103 13.27 0.37 -5.01
CA ASN A 103 14.42 -0.38 -5.48
C ASN A 103 14.03 -1.46 -6.50
N PHE A 104 15.04 -2.04 -7.14
CA PHE A 104 14.83 -3.06 -8.16
C PHE A 104 14.20 -4.37 -7.62
N PRO A 105 14.60 -4.93 -6.46
CA PRO A 105 13.93 -6.09 -5.89
C PRO A 105 12.44 -5.89 -5.65
N GLU A 106 12.01 -4.74 -5.15
CA GLU A 106 10.60 -4.42 -4.95
C GLU A 106 9.85 -4.34 -6.29
N LYS A 107 10.48 -3.75 -7.32
CA LYS A 107 9.92 -3.71 -8.66
C LYS A 107 9.72 -5.12 -9.23
N ALA A 108 10.73 -5.99 -9.10
CA ALA A 108 10.66 -7.37 -9.55
C ALA A 108 9.56 -8.15 -8.83
N LYS A 109 9.41 -7.94 -7.51
CA LYS A 109 8.32 -8.55 -6.72
C LYS A 109 6.95 -8.05 -7.16
N LEU A 110 6.81 -6.76 -7.40
CA LEU A 110 5.55 -6.19 -7.89
C LEU A 110 5.18 -6.74 -9.27
N ASP A 111 6.15 -6.92 -10.17
CA ASP A 111 5.93 -7.53 -11.48
C ASP A 111 5.49 -9.00 -11.38
N GLU A 112 6.04 -9.75 -10.41
CA GLU A 112 5.59 -11.10 -10.09
C GLU A 112 4.13 -11.11 -9.62
N ILE A 113 3.77 -10.22 -8.69
CA ILE A 113 2.41 -10.06 -8.18
C ILE A 113 1.43 -9.72 -9.33
N CYS A 114 1.80 -8.80 -10.21
CA CYS A 114 1.00 -8.43 -11.38
C CYS A 114 0.70 -9.62 -12.29
N LYS A 115 1.71 -10.47 -12.51
CA LYS A 115 1.55 -11.70 -13.30
C LYS A 115 0.64 -12.71 -12.58
N PHE A 116 0.85 -12.91 -11.28
CA PHE A 116 0.04 -13.81 -10.46
C PHE A 116 -1.44 -13.40 -10.47
N CYS A 117 -1.72 -12.12 -10.30
CA CYS A 117 -3.08 -11.57 -10.23
C CYS A 117 -3.70 -11.27 -11.61
N ASN A 118 -2.93 -11.38 -12.68
CA ASN A 118 -3.34 -11.07 -14.06
C ASN A 118 -3.91 -9.64 -14.21
N PHE A 119 -3.20 -8.64 -13.67
CA PHE A 119 -3.52 -7.22 -13.86
C PHE A 119 -2.27 -6.40 -14.16
N THR A 120 -2.48 -5.17 -14.57
CA THR A 120 -1.42 -4.20 -14.84
C THR A 120 -1.53 -3.02 -13.88
N ILE A 121 -0.37 -2.47 -13.50
CA ILE A 121 -0.28 -1.26 -12.68
C ILE A 121 0.32 -0.16 -13.54
N GLN A 122 -0.27 1.03 -13.49
CA GLN A 122 0.27 2.20 -14.16
C GLN A 122 1.44 2.76 -13.34
N PRO A 123 2.67 2.77 -13.87
CA PRO A 123 3.79 3.43 -13.20
C PRO A 123 3.60 4.94 -13.14
N MET A 124 3.88 5.51 -11.97
CA MET A 124 3.81 6.95 -11.72
C MET A 124 5.14 7.46 -11.18
N VAL A 125 5.47 8.69 -11.48
CA VAL A 125 6.62 9.39 -10.94
C VAL A 125 6.15 10.53 -10.06
N LEU A 126 6.67 10.59 -8.85
CA LEU A 126 6.44 11.69 -7.93
C LEU A 126 7.50 12.79 -8.18
N GLY A 127 7.06 13.95 -8.61
CA GLY A 127 7.90 15.12 -8.78
C GLY A 127 8.30 15.76 -7.44
N GLU A 128 9.34 16.57 -7.47
CA GLU A 128 9.83 17.30 -6.27
C GLU A 128 8.78 18.28 -5.71
N ASP A 129 7.89 18.74 -6.56
CA ASP A 129 6.76 19.63 -6.22
C ASP A 129 5.53 18.87 -5.66
N GLY A 130 5.64 17.54 -5.50
CA GLY A 130 4.55 16.68 -5.04
C GLY A 130 3.55 16.29 -6.13
N THR A 131 3.75 16.67 -7.39
CA THR A 131 2.89 16.23 -8.49
C THR A 131 3.18 14.78 -8.87
N MET A 132 2.14 14.03 -9.20
CA MET A 132 2.28 12.68 -9.76
C MET A 132 1.98 12.69 -11.26
N THR A 133 2.92 12.16 -12.05
CA THR A 133 2.81 12.03 -13.49
C THR A 133 2.99 10.59 -13.93
N GLU A 134 2.33 10.21 -15.01
CA GLU A 134 2.54 8.87 -15.58
C GLU A 134 3.97 8.71 -16.07
N GLU A 135 4.62 7.60 -15.72
CA GLU A 135 5.92 7.25 -16.28
C GLU A 135 5.73 6.82 -17.73
N VAL A 136 6.38 7.52 -18.66
CA VAL A 136 6.42 7.11 -20.06
C VAL A 136 7.42 5.96 -20.19
N VAL A 137 6.95 4.73 -20.13
CA VAL A 137 7.77 3.55 -20.40
C VAL A 137 8.14 3.55 -21.88
N LYS A 138 9.37 3.95 -22.20
CA LYS A 138 9.91 3.77 -23.55
C LYS A 138 9.95 2.28 -23.85
N ALA A 139 9.21 1.84 -24.87
CA ALA A 139 9.30 0.48 -25.36
C ALA A 139 10.78 0.10 -25.59
N PRO A 140 11.22 -1.10 -25.16
CA PRO A 140 12.59 -1.53 -25.38
C PRO A 140 12.88 -1.46 -26.89
N ALA A 141 13.96 -0.77 -27.24
CA ALA A 141 14.40 -0.64 -28.62
C ALA A 141 14.54 -2.06 -29.20
N THR A 142 13.76 -2.37 -30.19
CA THR A 142 13.85 -3.65 -30.93
C THR A 142 15.27 -3.79 -31.44
N PRO A 143 16.00 -4.87 -31.10
CA PRO A 143 17.36 -5.02 -31.65
C PRO A 143 17.26 -5.12 -33.13
N LYS A 144 17.91 -4.18 -33.85
CA LYS A 144 18.03 -4.24 -35.31
C LYS A 144 18.74 -5.54 -35.62
N ARG A 145 18.03 -6.53 -36.17
CA ARG A 145 18.63 -7.72 -36.78
C ARG A 145 19.56 -7.23 -37.91
N ARG A 146 20.85 -7.28 -37.64
CA ARG A 146 21.83 -7.21 -38.72
C ARG A 146 21.76 -8.53 -39.50
N PHE A 147 21.14 -8.52 -40.64
CA PHE A 147 21.35 -9.57 -41.61
C PHE A 147 22.79 -9.44 -42.14
N ARG A 148 23.56 -10.51 -41.97
CA ARG A 148 24.80 -10.70 -42.71
C ARG A 148 24.50 -11.31 -44.06
#